data_d260687249dde56e73ec1625caa636f3
#
_entry.id   d260687249dde56e73ec1625caa636f3
#
_cell.length_a   1.000
_cell.length_b   1.000
_cell.length_c   1.000
_cell.angle_alpha   90.00
_cell.angle_beta   90.00
_cell.angle_gamma   90.00
#
_symmetry.space_group_name_H-M   'P 1'
#
loop_
_entity.id
_entity.type
_entity.pdbx_description
1 polymer ?
#
loop_
_entity_poly.entity_id
_entity_poly.type
_entity_poly.pdbx_seq_one_letter_code
_entity_poly.pdbx_strand_id
1 'polypeptide(L)'
;MHLRHLAVVDFRSWERAELDLDPGVSVLVGPNGVGKTNLVEAVGYLATLGSHRVASDAPLVRRGAERAVVRGAVVHRGRELSVEVEVAPGRANRARVNRAPVARPRDVLGILRTVLFAPEDLALVRGDPAERRRFLDDLLVARVPRYAAVRADHDRVLRQRSALLKTARAAGRGAGADLRTLDVWDGHLARHGAALLAGRLALVDDLAGPAAEAFAEVAPTSEPVALVYRASVEGDGAGGPLPRSADELEPLLLDALTRVRAQEVDRGVCLVGPHRDDLELRLGPGPAKGYASHGESWALALALRLASYRVLCADGAEPVLVLDDVFAELDDRRRRALAGVAARAEQVLVTAAVADDVPADLRGVRFAVSGGGVAREPADPARNATSTTRP
;
A
#
# COMPACT_ATOMS: atom_id res chain seq x y z
N MET A 1 3.24 -17.09 -4.05
CA MET A 1 4.63 -16.81 -3.57
C MET A 1 4.63 -16.77 -2.05
N HIS A 2 5.78 -17.07 -1.43
CA HIS A 2 5.88 -16.95 0.03
C HIS A 2 7.25 -16.40 0.46
N LEU A 3 7.28 -15.77 1.61
CA LEU A 3 8.49 -15.35 2.31
C LEU A 3 8.97 -16.51 3.18
N ARG A 4 10.13 -17.08 2.85
CA ARG A 4 10.72 -18.21 3.58
C ARG A 4 11.54 -17.76 4.79
N HIS A 5 12.16 -16.60 4.72
CA HIS A 5 13.00 -16.08 5.78
C HIS A 5 12.85 -14.57 5.87
N LEU A 6 12.79 -14.04 7.07
CA LEU A 6 12.86 -12.62 7.40
C LEU A 6 13.97 -12.38 8.42
N ALA A 7 14.83 -11.42 8.17
CA ALA A 7 15.80 -10.93 9.16
C ALA A 7 15.78 -9.40 9.20
N VAL A 8 15.79 -8.84 10.39
CA VAL A 8 15.89 -7.41 10.64
C VAL A 8 17.06 -7.11 11.56
N VAL A 9 17.75 -5.99 11.30
CA VAL A 9 18.81 -5.46 12.15
C VAL A 9 18.56 -3.98 12.35
N ASP A 10 18.57 -3.52 13.59
CA ASP A 10 18.32 -2.14 13.99
C ASP A 10 17.04 -1.52 13.41
N PHE A 11 15.99 -2.34 13.28
CA PHE A 11 14.72 -1.93 12.73
C PHE A 11 13.67 -1.73 13.82
N ARG A 12 13.13 -0.52 13.95
CA ARG A 12 12.12 -0.15 14.95
C ARG A 12 12.62 -0.42 16.39
N SER A 13 11.97 -1.38 17.08
CA SER A 13 12.37 -1.84 18.42
C SER A 13 13.41 -2.95 18.40
N TRP A 14 13.65 -3.56 17.25
CA TRP A 14 14.49 -4.73 17.12
C TRP A 14 15.96 -4.36 16.88
N GLU A 15 16.83 -4.80 17.76
CA GLU A 15 18.26 -4.83 17.47
C GLU A 15 18.57 -5.90 16.44
N ARG A 16 18.04 -7.09 16.65
CA ARG A 16 18.07 -8.19 15.71
C ARG A 16 16.88 -9.11 15.92
N ALA A 17 16.25 -9.54 14.83
CA ALA A 17 15.27 -10.63 14.84
C ALA A 17 15.38 -11.43 13.55
N GLU A 18 15.17 -12.73 13.63
CA GLU A 18 15.15 -13.65 12.50
C GLU A 18 13.96 -14.61 12.64
N LEU A 19 13.29 -14.86 11.51
CA LEU A 19 12.16 -15.79 11.42
C LEU A 19 12.32 -16.66 10.19
N ASP A 20 12.27 -17.97 10.39
CA ASP A 20 12.10 -18.93 9.32
C ASP A 20 10.60 -19.26 9.20
N LEU A 21 10.05 -19.02 8.02
CA LEU A 21 8.63 -19.04 7.72
C LEU A 21 8.36 -20.15 6.67
N ASP A 22 7.24 -20.83 6.85
CA ASP A 22 6.75 -21.82 5.90
C ASP A 22 5.53 -21.28 5.13
N PRO A 23 5.14 -21.89 3.99
CA PRO A 23 3.80 -21.69 3.43
C PRO A 23 2.72 -22.01 4.47
N GLY A 24 1.55 -21.40 4.32
CA GLY A 24 0.45 -21.50 5.28
C GLY A 24 0.46 -20.37 6.31
N VAL A 25 -0.17 -20.59 7.45
CA VAL A 25 -0.40 -19.56 8.46
C VAL A 25 0.72 -19.54 9.48
N SER A 26 1.29 -18.36 9.69
CA SER A 26 2.24 -18.08 10.77
C SER A 26 1.65 -17.02 11.70
N VAL A 27 1.55 -17.30 12.99
CA VAL A 27 0.95 -16.44 14.00
C VAL A 27 2.01 -15.93 14.98
N LEU A 28 2.23 -14.61 15.00
CA LEU A 28 3.11 -13.95 15.94
C LEU A 28 2.30 -13.53 17.16
N VAL A 29 2.53 -14.17 18.29
CA VAL A 29 1.78 -13.97 19.54
C VAL A 29 2.68 -13.34 20.60
N GLY A 30 2.14 -12.36 21.33
CA GLY A 30 2.85 -11.73 22.44
C GLY A 30 2.16 -10.45 22.91
N PRO A 31 2.51 -9.92 24.08
CA PRO A 31 1.90 -8.70 24.61
C PRO A 31 1.98 -7.51 23.65
N ASN A 32 1.14 -6.50 23.85
CA ASN A 32 1.22 -5.28 23.04
C ASN A 32 2.55 -4.53 23.33
N GLY A 33 3.11 -3.92 22.28
CA GLY A 33 4.37 -3.16 22.38
C GLY A 33 5.67 -3.97 22.27
N VAL A 34 5.62 -5.32 22.21
CA VAL A 34 6.83 -6.16 22.10
C VAL A 34 7.47 -6.16 20.69
N GLY A 35 6.78 -5.60 19.69
CA GLY A 35 7.34 -5.46 18.34
C GLY A 35 6.78 -6.40 17.28
N LYS A 36 5.65 -7.09 17.50
CA LYS A 36 4.97 -7.93 16.50
C LYS A 36 4.70 -7.16 15.19
N THR A 37 3.98 -6.03 15.30
CA THR A 37 3.70 -5.11 14.18
C THR A 37 4.97 -4.65 13.47
N ASN A 38 6.07 -4.44 14.20
CA ASN A 38 7.33 -4.02 13.57
C ASN A 38 7.93 -5.11 12.66
N LEU A 39 7.72 -6.38 12.96
CA LEU A 39 8.17 -7.48 12.10
C LEU A 39 7.33 -7.56 10.81
N VAL A 40 6.01 -7.47 10.93
CA VAL A 40 5.16 -7.46 9.73
C VAL A 40 5.28 -6.15 8.93
N GLU A 41 5.58 -5.03 9.59
CA GLU A 41 5.95 -3.78 8.93
C GLU A 41 7.24 -3.95 8.09
N ALA A 42 8.22 -4.71 8.58
CA ALA A 42 9.42 -5.02 7.81
C ALA A 42 9.12 -5.85 6.55
N VAL A 43 8.18 -6.80 6.63
CA VAL A 43 7.69 -7.55 5.45
C VAL A 43 7.03 -6.61 4.44
N GLY A 44 6.14 -5.72 4.90
CA GLY A 44 5.51 -4.70 4.06
C GLY A 44 6.54 -3.76 3.43
N TYR A 45 7.59 -3.40 4.18
CA TYR A 45 8.67 -2.54 3.68
C TYR A 45 9.46 -3.19 2.54
N LEU A 46 9.75 -4.48 2.62
CA LEU A 46 10.38 -5.21 1.51
C LEU A 46 9.51 -5.21 0.24
N ALA A 47 8.18 -5.21 0.40
CA ALA A 47 7.24 -5.26 -0.72
C ALA A 47 6.99 -3.88 -1.35
N THR A 48 7.05 -2.78 -0.58
CA THR A 48 6.60 -1.45 -1.01
C THR A 48 7.67 -0.37 -0.93
N LEU A 49 8.77 -0.60 -0.22
CA LEU A 49 9.78 0.39 0.18
C LEU A 49 9.16 1.58 0.94
N GLY A 50 8.09 1.32 1.66
CA GLY A 50 7.37 2.29 2.48
C GLY A 50 6.76 1.64 3.72
N SER A 51 6.44 2.44 4.72
CA SER A 51 5.74 1.99 5.91
C SER A 51 4.27 2.41 5.86
N HIS A 52 3.36 1.52 6.28
CA HIS A 52 1.95 1.86 6.44
C HIS A 52 1.67 2.76 7.66
N ARG A 53 2.65 2.89 8.58
CA ARG A 53 2.52 3.63 9.84
C ARG A 53 3.18 4.99 9.85
N VAL A 54 4.22 5.19 9.03
CA VAL A 54 4.99 6.44 9.01
C VAL A 54 5.27 6.91 7.59
N ALA A 55 5.30 8.23 7.42
CA ALA A 55 5.51 8.84 6.12
C ALA A 55 7.00 8.96 5.72
N SER A 56 7.93 8.71 6.64
CA SER A 56 9.37 8.82 6.39
C SER A 56 10.12 7.63 7.00
N ASP A 57 11.32 7.37 6.49
CA ASP A 57 12.14 6.22 6.88
C ASP A 57 12.85 6.40 8.23
N ALA A 58 13.00 7.64 8.72
CA ALA A 58 13.73 7.90 9.96
C ALA A 58 13.21 7.11 11.18
N PRO A 59 11.88 7.01 11.41
CA PRO A 59 11.35 6.22 12.52
C PRO A 59 11.51 4.70 12.36
N LEU A 60 11.92 4.21 11.19
CA LEU A 60 12.16 2.77 10.95
C LEU A 60 13.49 2.32 11.53
N VAL A 61 14.44 3.24 11.68
CA VAL A 61 15.74 2.96 12.26
C VAL A 61 15.63 2.98 13.79
N ARG A 62 16.19 1.96 14.45
CA ARG A 62 16.21 1.85 15.91
C ARG A 62 16.90 3.08 16.52
N ARG A 63 16.38 3.56 17.64
CA ARG A 63 16.97 4.71 18.35
C ARG A 63 18.42 4.41 18.71
N GLY A 64 19.31 5.31 18.34
CA GLY A 64 20.76 5.19 18.57
C GLY A 64 21.52 4.44 17.48
N ALA A 65 20.83 3.87 16.48
CA ALA A 65 21.46 3.28 15.31
C ALA A 65 21.52 4.27 14.13
N GLU A 66 22.50 4.11 13.25
CA GLU A 66 22.66 4.96 12.06
C GLU A 66 21.84 4.47 10.87
N ARG A 67 21.50 3.17 10.84
CA ARG A 67 20.78 2.51 9.74
C ARG A 67 20.03 1.28 10.24
N ALA A 68 19.04 0.89 9.49
CA ALA A 68 18.37 -0.40 9.65
C ALA A 68 18.59 -1.27 8.41
N VAL A 69 18.53 -2.60 8.58
CA VAL A 69 18.60 -3.54 7.47
C VAL A 69 17.44 -4.50 7.59
N VAL A 70 16.72 -4.68 6.48
CA VAL A 70 15.65 -5.70 6.34
C VAL A 70 16.06 -6.66 5.23
N ARG A 71 16.04 -7.96 5.52
CA ARG A 71 16.33 -9.03 4.56
C ARG A 71 15.17 -9.99 4.47
N GLY A 72 14.88 -10.46 3.27
CA GLY A 72 13.90 -11.52 3.05
C GLY A 72 14.38 -12.52 2.00
N ALA A 73 14.06 -13.80 2.19
CA ALA A 73 14.17 -14.82 1.15
C ALA A 73 12.77 -15.12 0.63
N VAL A 74 12.52 -14.81 -0.63
CA VAL A 74 11.21 -14.94 -1.28
C VAL A 74 11.26 -16.11 -2.25
N VAL A 75 10.31 -17.03 -2.12
CA VAL A 75 10.16 -18.16 -3.03
C VAL A 75 8.94 -17.92 -3.93
N HIS A 76 9.15 -17.99 -5.23
CA HIS A 76 8.09 -17.92 -6.22
C HIS A 76 8.33 -18.90 -7.36
N ARG A 77 7.35 -19.76 -7.64
CA ARG A 77 7.44 -20.80 -8.69
C ARG A 77 8.72 -21.67 -8.59
N GLY A 78 9.05 -22.07 -7.36
CA GLY A 78 10.23 -22.91 -7.08
C GLY A 78 11.59 -22.19 -7.17
N ARG A 79 11.61 -20.87 -7.40
CA ARG A 79 12.84 -20.06 -7.39
C ARG A 79 12.89 -19.20 -6.13
N GLU A 80 14.05 -19.19 -5.50
CA GLU A 80 14.31 -18.32 -4.34
C GLU A 80 15.13 -17.12 -4.74
N LEU A 81 14.70 -15.94 -4.29
CA LEU A 81 15.44 -14.67 -4.40
C LEU A 81 15.62 -14.09 -3.01
N SER A 82 16.85 -13.72 -2.67
CA SER A 82 17.12 -12.93 -1.47
C SER A 82 17.05 -11.44 -1.80
N VAL A 83 16.30 -10.69 -1.00
CA VAL A 83 16.18 -9.23 -1.07
C VAL A 83 16.72 -8.65 0.22
N GLU A 84 17.57 -7.64 0.12
CA GLU A 84 18.07 -6.86 1.25
C GLU A 84 17.83 -5.39 0.98
N VAL A 85 17.29 -4.67 1.96
CA VAL A 85 17.14 -3.21 1.91
C VAL A 85 17.80 -2.60 3.15
N GLU A 86 18.74 -1.69 2.91
CA GLU A 86 19.38 -0.85 3.92
C GLU A 86 18.67 0.51 3.95
N VAL A 87 18.13 0.86 5.10
CA VAL A 87 17.43 2.12 5.36
C VAL A 87 18.37 3.04 6.13
N ALA A 88 18.73 4.19 5.55
CA ALA A 88 19.66 5.15 6.14
C ALA A 88 19.07 6.56 6.10
N PRO A 89 18.54 7.09 7.22
CA PRO A 89 17.97 8.43 7.28
C PRO A 89 18.92 9.51 6.78
N GLY A 90 18.42 10.41 5.93
CA GLY A 90 19.22 11.48 5.35
C GLY A 90 20.16 11.08 4.21
N ARG A 91 20.16 9.80 3.83
CA ARG A 91 20.90 9.27 2.68
C ARG A 91 19.94 8.45 1.78
N ALA A 92 20.39 8.15 0.57
CA ALA A 92 19.66 7.23 -0.29
C ALA A 92 19.73 5.80 0.26
N ASN A 93 18.59 5.14 0.36
CA ASN A 93 18.51 3.73 0.71
C ASN A 93 19.29 2.89 -0.31
N ARG A 94 19.75 1.72 0.09
CA ARG A 94 20.45 0.77 -0.77
C ARG A 94 19.70 -0.55 -0.77
N ALA A 95 19.76 -1.26 -1.89
CA ALA A 95 19.15 -2.58 -1.98
C ALA A 95 20.04 -3.56 -2.72
N ARG A 96 19.84 -4.86 -2.42
CA ARG A 96 20.54 -5.97 -3.06
C ARG A 96 19.54 -7.08 -3.38
N VAL A 97 19.79 -7.76 -4.50
CA VAL A 97 19.11 -9.00 -4.87
C VAL A 97 20.18 -10.08 -5.04
N ASN A 98 20.00 -11.21 -4.37
CA ASN A 98 20.99 -12.31 -4.34
C ASN A 98 22.41 -11.81 -4.00
N ARG A 99 22.50 -10.90 -3.00
CA ARG A 99 23.73 -10.24 -2.52
C ARG A 99 24.35 -9.23 -3.51
N ALA A 100 23.89 -9.18 -4.77
CA ALA A 100 24.34 -8.20 -5.74
C ALA A 100 23.61 -6.86 -5.55
N PRO A 101 24.31 -5.71 -5.53
CA PRO A 101 23.67 -4.41 -5.44
C PRO A 101 22.81 -4.15 -6.69
N VAL A 102 21.64 -3.55 -6.50
CA VAL A 102 20.81 -3.07 -7.60
C VAL A 102 21.07 -1.58 -7.85
N ALA A 103 20.82 -1.13 -9.07
CA ALA A 103 21.09 0.26 -9.46
C ALA A 103 20.22 1.25 -8.66
N ARG A 104 19.00 0.88 -8.35
CA ARG A 104 18.03 1.69 -7.59
C ARG A 104 17.26 0.81 -6.61
N PRO A 105 16.98 1.27 -5.37
CA PRO A 105 16.21 0.48 -4.41
C PRO A 105 14.87 -0.02 -4.97
N ARG A 106 14.19 0.78 -5.79
CA ARG A 106 12.92 0.40 -6.42
C ARG A 106 13.00 -0.82 -7.36
N ASP A 107 14.20 -1.22 -7.77
CA ASP A 107 14.37 -2.38 -8.65
C ASP A 107 14.11 -3.72 -7.93
N VAL A 108 13.90 -3.70 -6.60
CA VAL A 108 13.45 -4.86 -5.82
C VAL A 108 11.94 -5.02 -5.78
N LEU A 109 11.17 -3.98 -6.17
CA LEU A 109 9.71 -4.01 -6.13
C LEU A 109 9.15 -5.07 -7.07
N GLY A 110 8.11 -5.78 -6.61
CA GLY A 110 7.49 -6.89 -7.31
C GLY A 110 8.13 -8.26 -7.06
N ILE A 111 9.30 -8.35 -6.39
CA ILE A 111 9.87 -9.63 -5.95
C ILE A 111 9.02 -10.21 -4.83
N LEU A 112 8.67 -9.41 -3.83
CA LEU A 112 7.67 -9.73 -2.81
C LEU A 112 6.43 -8.90 -3.06
N ARG A 113 5.26 -9.51 -2.99
CA ARG A 113 3.97 -8.82 -3.00
C ARG A 113 3.24 -9.13 -1.70
N THR A 114 2.64 -8.13 -1.10
CA THR A 114 1.88 -8.28 0.13
C THR A 114 0.54 -7.57 0.02
N VAL A 115 -0.46 -8.07 0.73
CA VAL A 115 -1.67 -7.33 1.06
C VAL A 115 -1.75 -7.27 2.58
N LEU A 116 -1.67 -6.05 3.10
CA LEU A 116 -1.73 -5.79 4.52
C LEU A 116 -3.16 -5.40 4.90
N PHE A 117 -3.65 -6.01 5.98
CA PHE A 117 -4.84 -5.62 6.72
C PHE A 117 -4.39 -5.12 8.09
N ALA A 118 -4.69 -3.88 8.42
CA ALA A 118 -4.27 -3.25 9.66
C ALA A 118 -5.34 -2.25 10.15
N PRO A 119 -5.35 -1.88 11.45
CA PRO A 119 -6.27 -0.87 11.97
C PRO A 119 -6.22 0.47 11.23
N GLU A 120 -5.06 0.84 10.70
CA GLU A 120 -4.84 2.05 9.91
C GLU A 120 -5.64 2.08 8.60
N ASP A 121 -6.14 0.93 8.10
CA ASP A 121 -6.94 0.86 6.87
C ASP A 121 -8.25 1.65 6.95
N LEU A 122 -8.72 1.95 8.14
CA LEU A 122 -9.87 2.83 8.35
C LEU A 122 -9.65 4.22 7.73
N ALA A 123 -8.38 4.66 7.61
CA ALA A 123 -8.02 5.90 6.94
C ALA A 123 -8.34 5.90 5.43
N LEU A 124 -8.45 4.75 4.78
CA LEU A 124 -8.91 4.66 3.39
C LEU A 124 -10.33 5.23 3.21
N VAL A 125 -11.18 5.04 4.20
CA VAL A 125 -12.57 5.51 4.17
C VAL A 125 -12.72 6.90 4.78
N ARG A 126 -12.14 7.11 5.96
CA ARG A 126 -12.33 8.32 6.77
C ARG A 126 -11.25 9.39 6.56
N GLY A 127 -10.08 8.95 6.11
CA GLY A 127 -8.91 9.80 5.94
C GLY A 127 -8.99 10.73 4.72
N ASP A 128 -7.87 11.39 4.47
CA ASP A 128 -7.73 12.33 3.37
C ASP A 128 -7.51 11.62 2.02
N PRO A 129 -7.73 12.31 0.89
CA PRO A 129 -7.46 11.79 -0.43
C PRO A 129 -6.04 11.22 -0.62
N ALA A 130 -5.07 11.71 0.16
CA ALA A 130 -3.68 11.22 0.13
C ALA A 130 -3.58 9.72 0.46
N GLU A 131 -4.37 9.22 1.42
CA GLU A 131 -4.39 7.81 1.79
C GLU A 131 -4.90 6.94 0.64
N ARG A 132 -5.97 7.35 -0.03
CA ARG A 132 -6.53 6.63 -1.17
C ARG A 132 -5.63 6.67 -2.40
N ARG A 133 -4.97 7.82 -2.66
CA ARG A 133 -3.94 7.89 -3.73
C ARG A 133 -2.78 6.94 -3.44
N ARG A 134 -2.30 6.93 -2.19
CA ARG A 134 -1.25 6.03 -1.76
C ARG A 134 -1.65 4.57 -1.95
N PHE A 135 -2.85 4.19 -1.52
CA PHE A 135 -3.40 2.86 -1.72
C PHE A 135 -3.39 2.44 -3.20
N LEU A 136 -3.90 3.30 -4.10
CA LEU A 136 -3.89 3.03 -5.53
C LEU A 136 -2.47 2.90 -6.09
N ASP A 137 -1.57 3.80 -5.71
CA ASP A 137 -0.18 3.79 -6.20
C ASP A 137 0.58 2.57 -5.73
N ASP A 138 0.44 2.19 -4.46
CA ASP A 138 1.12 1.03 -3.90
C ASP A 138 0.60 -0.27 -4.54
N LEU A 139 -0.71 -0.39 -4.75
CA LEU A 139 -1.30 -1.53 -5.46
C LEU A 139 -0.90 -1.56 -6.95
N LEU A 140 -0.89 -0.41 -7.61
CA LEU A 140 -0.45 -0.29 -9.00
C LEU A 140 1.01 -0.72 -9.17
N VAL A 141 1.89 -0.32 -8.25
CA VAL A 141 3.29 -0.74 -8.23
C VAL A 141 3.43 -2.23 -7.90
N ALA A 142 2.69 -2.75 -6.93
CA ALA A 142 2.70 -4.18 -6.61
C ALA A 142 2.28 -5.04 -7.81
N ARG A 143 1.30 -4.58 -8.57
CA ARG A 143 0.81 -5.22 -9.79
C ARG A 143 1.78 -5.09 -10.95
N VAL A 144 2.24 -3.88 -11.21
CA VAL A 144 3.10 -3.51 -12.36
C VAL A 144 4.27 -2.66 -11.89
N PRO A 145 5.42 -3.26 -11.50
CA PRO A 145 6.54 -2.57 -10.84
C PRO A 145 7.11 -1.35 -11.58
N ARG A 146 6.96 -1.28 -12.90
CA ARG A 146 7.40 -0.11 -13.70
C ARG A 146 6.77 1.20 -13.24
N TYR A 147 5.57 1.17 -12.62
CA TYR A 147 4.91 2.36 -12.11
C TYR A 147 5.65 3.00 -10.93
N ALA A 148 6.53 2.29 -10.25
CA ALA A 148 7.44 2.90 -9.28
C ALA A 148 8.34 3.96 -9.90
N ALA A 149 8.77 3.77 -11.16
CA ALA A 149 9.52 4.76 -11.90
C ALA A 149 8.64 5.94 -12.32
N VAL A 150 7.46 5.67 -12.88
CA VAL A 150 6.50 6.70 -13.30
C VAL A 150 6.15 7.62 -12.13
N ARG A 151 5.79 7.04 -10.97
CA ARG A 151 5.49 7.77 -9.73
C ARG A 151 6.68 8.63 -9.29
N ALA A 152 7.88 8.06 -9.21
CA ALA A 152 9.07 8.80 -8.78
C ALA A 152 9.43 9.95 -9.72
N ASP A 153 9.25 9.77 -11.04
CA ASP A 153 9.49 10.81 -12.04
C ASP A 153 8.41 11.91 -11.95
N HIS A 154 7.14 11.54 -11.81
CA HIS A 154 6.05 12.49 -11.53
C HIS A 154 6.33 13.32 -10.28
N ASP A 155 6.67 12.69 -9.16
CA ASP A 155 6.94 13.36 -7.89
C ASP A 155 8.16 14.30 -7.97
N ARG A 156 9.19 13.90 -8.74
CA ARG A 156 10.37 14.76 -8.99
C ARG A 156 9.98 16.01 -9.76
N VAL A 157 9.25 15.85 -10.86
CA VAL A 157 8.78 16.96 -11.69
C VAL A 157 7.86 17.88 -10.90
N LEU A 158 6.92 17.32 -10.14
CA LEU A 158 6.01 18.05 -9.27
C LEU A 158 6.75 18.91 -8.24
N ARG A 159 7.79 18.38 -7.59
CA ARG A 159 8.62 19.15 -6.65
C ARG A 159 9.33 20.32 -7.32
N GLN A 160 9.93 20.10 -8.50
CA GLN A 160 10.64 21.16 -9.24
C GLN A 160 9.68 22.26 -9.69
N ARG A 161 8.54 21.87 -10.28
CA ARG A 161 7.51 22.82 -10.70
C ARG A 161 6.93 23.62 -9.53
N SER A 162 6.66 22.92 -8.40
CA SER A 162 6.17 23.60 -7.19
C SER A 162 7.18 24.61 -6.61
N ALA A 163 8.49 24.32 -6.71
CA ALA A 163 9.53 25.26 -6.31
C ALA A 163 9.53 26.51 -7.21
N LEU A 164 9.39 26.34 -8.52
CA LEU A 164 9.29 27.46 -9.47
C LEU A 164 8.04 28.31 -9.21
N LEU A 165 6.88 27.71 -8.97
CA LEU A 165 5.65 28.45 -8.64
C LEU A 165 5.80 29.28 -7.35
N LYS A 166 6.45 28.71 -6.31
CA LYS A 166 6.75 29.45 -5.08
C LYS A 166 7.68 30.64 -5.33
N THR A 167 8.70 30.49 -6.16
CA THR A 167 9.62 31.56 -6.53
C THR A 167 8.90 32.63 -7.35
N ALA A 168 8.10 32.25 -8.35
CA ALA A 168 7.31 33.18 -9.16
C ALA A 168 6.33 33.97 -8.31
N ARG A 169 5.65 33.36 -7.36
CA ARG A 169 4.78 34.04 -6.39
C ARG A 169 5.56 35.05 -5.54
N ALA A 170 6.73 34.68 -5.02
CA ALA A 170 7.55 35.54 -4.17
C ALA A 170 8.10 36.74 -4.93
N ALA A 171 8.39 36.61 -6.23
CA ALA A 171 8.88 37.70 -7.09
C ALA A 171 7.77 38.74 -7.41
N GLY A 172 6.50 38.41 -7.20
CA GLY A 172 5.36 39.32 -7.48
C GLY A 172 5.05 39.45 -8.98
N ARG A 173 3.89 40.02 -9.29
CA ARG A 173 3.37 40.16 -10.67
C ARG A 173 4.20 41.08 -11.58
N GLY A 174 5.17 41.82 -11.06
CA GLY A 174 5.98 42.80 -11.80
C GLY A 174 7.41 42.39 -12.14
N ALA A 175 7.95 41.37 -11.50
CA ALA A 175 9.25 40.87 -11.84
C ALA A 175 9.07 39.81 -12.94
N GLY A 176 9.59 40.07 -14.15
CA GLY A 176 9.53 39.17 -15.31
C GLY A 176 10.18 37.82 -15.08
N ALA A 177 9.61 37.04 -14.16
CA ALA A 177 9.96 35.64 -14.02
C ALA A 177 9.71 34.99 -15.35
N ASP A 178 10.76 34.42 -15.96
CA ASP A 178 10.66 33.74 -17.25
C ASP A 178 9.75 32.50 -17.10
N LEU A 179 8.45 32.74 -17.33
CA LEU A 179 7.41 31.69 -17.25
C LEU A 179 7.60 30.61 -18.36
N ARG A 180 8.52 30.82 -19.32
CA ARG A 180 8.87 29.82 -20.35
C ARG A 180 9.45 28.56 -19.72
N THR A 181 10.13 28.69 -18.57
CA THR A 181 10.62 27.52 -17.84
C THR A 181 9.47 26.66 -17.32
N LEU A 182 8.30 27.27 -17.00
CA LEU A 182 7.12 26.49 -16.61
C LEU A 182 6.57 25.63 -17.76
N ASP A 183 6.65 26.08 -19.00
CA ASP A 183 6.16 25.32 -20.17
C ASP A 183 6.87 23.96 -20.27
N VAL A 184 8.19 23.93 -20.04
CA VAL A 184 8.96 22.69 -20.05
C VAL A 184 8.51 21.75 -18.91
N TRP A 185 8.33 22.29 -17.73
CA TRP A 185 7.87 21.51 -16.57
C TRP A 185 6.41 21.08 -16.69
N ASP A 186 5.55 21.87 -17.33
CA ASP A 186 4.17 21.50 -17.65
C ASP A 186 4.14 20.29 -18.59
N GLY A 187 4.96 20.28 -19.67
CA GLY A 187 5.07 19.13 -20.55
C GLY A 187 5.55 17.86 -19.83
N HIS A 188 6.57 17.98 -18.97
CA HIS A 188 7.02 16.85 -18.19
C HIS A 188 5.95 16.37 -17.16
N LEU A 189 5.28 17.30 -16.49
CA LEU A 189 4.22 16.97 -15.50
C LEU A 189 3.03 16.31 -16.20
N ALA A 190 2.61 16.82 -17.36
CA ALA A 190 1.53 16.26 -18.16
C ALA A 190 1.87 14.82 -18.61
N ARG A 191 3.06 14.59 -19.15
CA ARG A 191 3.50 13.27 -19.61
C ARG A 191 3.52 12.23 -18.49
N HIS A 192 4.24 12.50 -17.39
CA HIS A 192 4.31 11.56 -16.27
C HIS A 192 2.98 11.45 -15.52
N GLY A 193 2.23 12.54 -15.45
CA GLY A 193 0.88 12.59 -14.89
C GLY A 193 -0.10 11.73 -15.68
N ALA A 194 -0.08 11.82 -17.02
CA ALA A 194 -0.94 11.03 -17.89
C ALA A 194 -0.68 9.53 -17.73
N ALA A 195 0.60 9.12 -17.70
CA ALA A 195 0.96 7.72 -17.49
C ALA A 195 0.47 7.19 -16.13
N LEU A 196 0.58 7.98 -15.05
CA LEU A 196 0.09 7.61 -13.72
C LEU A 196 -1.43 7.58 -13.68
N LEU A 197 -2.11 8.57 -14.25
CA LEU A 197 -3.56 8.67 -14.32
C LEU A 197 -4.16 7.50 -15.10
N ALA A 198 -3.63 7.17 -16.27
CA ALA A 198 -4.06 6.02 -17.06
C ALA A 198 -3.97 4.71 -16.26
N GLY A 199 -2.84 4.51 -15.53
CA GLY A 199 -2.67 3.34 -14.68
C GLY A 199 -3.68 3.27 -13.54
N ARG A 200 -3.97 4.39 -12.88
CA ARG A 200 -4.97 4.45 -11.80
C ARG A 200 -6.38 4.22 -12.30
N LEU A 201 -6.76 4.80 -13.45
CA LEU A 201 -8.08 4.59 -14.05
C LEU A 201 -8.30 3.11 -14.38
N ALA A 202 -7.34 2.47 -15.05
CA ALA A 202 -7.41 1.03 -15.34
C ALA A 202 -7.50 0.19 -14.06
N LEU A 203 -6.71 0.54 -13.04
CA LEU A 203 -6.75 -0.16 -11.75
C LEU A 203 -8.10 -0.02 -11.05
N VAL A 204 -8.73 1.16 -11.09
CA VAL A 204 -10.05 1.39 -10.48
C VAL A 204 -11.12 0.59 -11.21
N ASP A 205 -11.05 0.51 -12.54
CA ASP A 205 -11.96 -0.33 -13.35
C ASP A 205 -11.83 -1.82 -12.93
N ASP A 206 -10.60 -2.32 -12.72
CA ASP A 206 -10.35 -3.70 -12.30
C ASP A 206 -10.72 -3.96 -10.82
N LEU A 207 -10.66 -2.95 -9.95
CA LEU A 207 -11.03 -3.06 -8.54
C LEU A 207 -12.54 -3.00 -8.28
N ALA A 208 -13.29 -2.32 -9.15
CA ALA A 208 -14.71 -2.00 -8.88
C ALA A 208 -15.57 -3.25 -8.64
N GLY A 209 -15.49 -4.26 -9.51
CA GLY A 209 -16.21 -5.51 -9.35
C GLY A 209 -15.81 -6.28 -8.09
N PRO A 210 -14.51 -6.64 -7.93
CA PRO A 210 -14.02 -7.32 -6.73
C PRO A 210 -14.32 -6.60 -5.42
N ALA A 211 -14.33 -5.25 -5.39
CA ALA A 211 -14.66 -4.48 -4.20
C ALA A 211 -16.15 -4.56 -3.86
N ALA A 212 -17.02 -4.48 -4.87
CA ALA A 212 -18.45 -4.61 -4.68
C ALA A 212 -18.83 -6.01 -4.16
N GLU A 213 -18.26 -7.06 -4.74
CA GLU A 213 -18.44 -8.44 -4.29
C GLU A 213 -17.97 -8.64 -2.86
N ALA A 214 -16.73 -8.23 -2.55
CA ALA A 214 -16.18 -8.35 -1.21
C ALA A 214 -17.02 -7.57 -0.18
N PHE A 215 -17.51 -6.38 -0.54
CA PHE A 215 -18.35 -5.60 0.35
C PHE A 215 -19.69 -6.29 0.63
N ALA A 216 -20.35 -6.84 -0.40
CA ALA A 216 -21.58 -7.60 -0.24
C ALA A 216 -21.40 -8.85 0.66
N GLU A 217 -20.24 -9.51 0.63
CA GLU A 217 -19.93 -10.64 1.51
C GLU A 217 -19.81 -10.22 2.99
N VAL A 218 -19.16 -9.06 3.27
CA VAL A 218 -18.88 -8.62 4.64
C VAL A 218 -19.95 -7.71 5.24
N ALA A 219 -20.79 -7.08 4.40
CA ALA A 219 -21.85 -6.15 4.81
C ALA A 219 -23.12 -6.27 3.93
N PRO A 220 -23.78 -7.45 3.83
CA PRO A 220 -24.86 -7.71 2.87
C PRO A 220 -26.16 -6.94 3.13
N THR A 221 -26.30 -6.30 4.29
CA THR A 221 -27.46 -5.46 4.63
C THR A 221 -27.22 -3.98 4.36
N SER A 222 -25.98 -3.62 3.98
CA SER A 222 -25.63 -2.24 3.64
C SER A 222 -25.94 -1.94 2.16
N GLU A 223 -26.04 -0.66 1.83
CA GLU A 223 -26.19 -0.19 0.46
C GLU A 223 -24.99 -0.60 -0.40
N PRO A 224 -25.15 -0.78 -1.70
CA PRO A 224 -24.06 -1.19 -2.58
C PRO A 224 -22.93 -0.16 -2.62
N VAL A 225 -21.69 -0.67 -2.74
CA VAL A 225 -20.52 0.19 -2.85
C VAL A 225 -20.14 0.48 -4.30
N ALA A 226 -19.66 1.69 -4.57
CA ALA A 226 -19.07 2.05 -5.84
C ALA A 226 -17.75 2.82 -5.63
N LEU A 227 -16.81 2.60 -6.54
CA LEU A 227 -15.52 3.29 -6.61
C LEU A 227 -15.58 4.30 -7.76
N VAL A 228 -15.39 5.58 -7.46
CA VAL A 228 -15.43 6.66 -8.46
C VAL A 228 -14.12 7.42 -8.43
N TYR A 229 -13.37 7.36 -9.52
CA TYR A 229 -12.14 8.16 -9.62
C TYR A 229 -12.50 9.61 -9.96
N ARG A 230 -12.01 10.55 -9.16
CA ARG A 230 -12.17 12.00 -9.33
C ARG A 230 -10.85 12.59 -9.78
N ALA A 231 -10.76 12.90 -11.06
CA ALA A 231 -9.56 13.49 -11.63
C ALA A 231 -9.64 15.02 -11.62
N SER A 232 -8.59 15.67 -11.15
CA SER A 232 -8.47 17.11 -11.11
C SER A 232 -8.43 17.78 -12.50
N VAL A 233 -8.17 17.00 -13.55
CA VAL A 233 -8.18 17.47 -14.95
C VAL A 233 -9.61 17.74 -15.45
N GLU A 234 -10.63 17.12 -14.87
CA GLU A 234 -12.04 17.31 -15.24
C GLU A 234 -12.59 18.69 -14.81
N GLY A 235 -11.92 19.38 -13.89
CA GLY A 235 -12.43 20.61 -13.28
C GLY A 235 -13.73 20.35 -12.52
N ASP A 236 -14.71 21.26 -12.67
CA ASP A 236 -16.00 21.21 -11.94
C ASP A 236 -17.03 20.21 -12.56
N GLY A 237 -16.57 19.19 -13.29
CA GLY A 237 -17.42 18.02 -13.63
C GLY A 237 -18.24 18.12 -14.90
N ALA A 238 -17.88 18.97 -15.86
CA ALA A 238 -18.58 19.14 -17.13
C ALA A 238 -18.09 18.19 -18.27
N GLY A 239 -17.16 17.27 -17.99
CA GLY A 239 -16.56 16.38 -18.98
C GLY A 239 -17.19 15.00 -18.99
N GLY A 240 -17.23 14.38 -20.18
CA GLY A 240 -17.56 12.95 -20.33
C GLY A 240 -16.50 12.05 -19.71
N PRO A 241 -16.63 10.71 -19.83
CA PRO A 241 -15.66 9.78 -19.27
C PRO A 241 -14.25 10.05 -19.82
N LEU A 242 -13.24 10.05 -18.92
CA LEU A 242 -11.86 10.26 -19.29
C LEU A 242 -11.37 9.14 -20.21
N PRO A 243 -10.48 9.48 -21.19
CA PRO A 243 -9.75 8.46 -21.95
C PRO A 243 -8.96 7.53 -21.04
N ARG A 244 -8.64 6.34 -21.54
CA ARG A 244 -7.84 5.34 -20.79
C ARG A 244 -6.37 5.29 -21.23
N SER A 245 -6.05 5.94 -22.33
CA SER A 245 -4.70 6.01 -22.91
C SER A 245 -3.92 7.21 -22.33
N ALA A 246 -2.64 7.00 -22.01
CA ALA A 246 -1.76 8.08 -21.57
C ALA A 246 -1.56 9.13 -22.66
N ASP A 247 -1.53 8.72 -23.93
CA ASP A 247 -1.33 9.63 -25.08
C ASP A 247 -2.51 10.59 -25.26
N GLU A 248 -3.72 10.14 -24.92
CA GLU A 248 -4.93 11.00 -24.96
C GLU A 248 -5.07 11.86 -23.71
N LEU A 249 -4.58 11.39 -22.56
CA LEU A 249 -4.62 12.13 -21.28
C LEU A 249 -3.54 13.23 -21.21
N GLU A 250 -2.40 13.07 -21.86
CA GLU A 250 -1.29 14.06 -21.83
C GLU A 250 -1.75 15.44 -22.33
N PRO A 251 -2.38 15.58 -23.51
CA PRO A 251 -2.86 16.89 -23.99
C PRO A 251 -3.95 17.48 -23.10
N LEU A 252 -4.83 16.66 -22.50
CA LEU A 252 -5.86 17.14 -21.57
C LEU A 252 -5.24 17.73 -20.30
N LEU A 253 -4.23 17.08 -19.75
CA LEU A 253 -3.49 17.58 -18.58
C LEU A 253 -2.73 18.87 -18.92
N LEU A 254 -2.10 18.95 -20.09
CA LEU A 254 -1.37 20.13 -20.52
C LEU A 254 -2.30 21.34 -20.70
N ASP A 255 -3.47 21.14 -21.31
CA ASP A 255 -4.49 22.16 -21.46
C ASP A 255 -5.02 22.62 -20.09
N ALA A 256 -5.33 21.68 -19.19
CA ALA A 256 -5.78 22.01 -17.84
C ALA A 256 -4.72 22.82 -17.05
N LEU A 257 -3.45 22.44 -17.12
CA LEU A 257 -2.34 23.18 -16.51
C LEU A 257 -2.24 24.61 -17.06
N THR A 258 -2.45 24.77 -18.37
CA THR A 258 -2.43 26.08 -19.03
C THR A 258 -3.59 26.96 -18.56
N ARG A 259 -4.79 26.41 -18.44
CA ARG A 259 -5.98 27.14 -17.94
C ARG A 259 -5.82 27.66 -16.52
N VAL A 260 -5.21 26.87 -15.61
CA VAL A 260 -5.08 27.23 -14.20
C VAL A 260 -3.79 27.97 -13.86
N ARG A 261 -2.89 28.16 -14.84
CA ARG A 261 -1.53 28.72 -14.62
C ARG A 261 -1.52 30.01 -13.80
N ALA A 262 -2.38 30.97 -14.13
CA ALA A 262 -2.45 32.22 -13.40
C ALA A 262 -2.79 32.02 -11.92
N GLN A 263 -3.71 31.10 -11.62
CA GLN A 263 -4.09 30.78 -10.25
C GLN A 263 -2.96 30.04 -9.52
N GLU A 264 -2.25 29.15 -10.21
CA GLU A 264 -1.11 28.43 -9.63
C GLU A 264 0.04 29.36 -9.27
N VAL A 265 0.35 30.34 -10.12
CA VAL A 265 1.35 31.38 -9.83
C VAL A 265 0.92 32.22 -8.63
N ASP A 266 -0.34 32.67 -8.58
CA ASP A 266 -0.86 33.45 -7.47
C ASP A 266 -0.82 32.69 -6.14
N ARG A 267 -1.14 31.40 -6.16
CA ARG A 267 -1.16 30.54 -4.95
C ARG A 267 0.19 29.91 -4.62
N GLY A 268 1.11 29.84 -5.60
CA GLY A 268 2.42 29.19 -5.45
C GLY A 268 2.34 27.67 -5.30
N VAL A 269 1.29 27.03 -5.86
CA VAL A 269 1.05 25.57 -5.75
C VAL A 269 0.50 24.99 -7.04
N CYS A 270 0.83 23.72 -7.32
CA CYS A 270 0.23 22.98 -8.41
C CYS A 270 -1.23 22.60 -8.08
N LEU A 271 -2.17 22.87 -8.97
CA LEU A 271 -3.61 22.66 -8.77
C LEU A 271 -4.17 21.48 -9.56
N VAL A 272 -3.52 21.05 -10.63
CA VAL A 272 -3.97 19.99 -11.54
C VAL A 272 -2.93 18.87 -11.64
N GLY A 273 -3.39 17.65 -11.70
CA GLY A 273 -2.60 16.43 -11.88
C GLY A 273 -2.90 15.34 -10.85
N PRO A 274 -2.36 14.13 -11.02
CA PRO A 274 -2.64 12.96 -10.19
C PRO A 274 -2.43 13.15 -8.68
N HIS A 275 -1.60 14.11 -8.28
CA HIS A 275 -1.39 14.49 -6.88
C HIS A 275 -2.58 15.24 -6.24
N ARG A 276 -3.57 15.65 -7.04
CA ARG A 276 -4.81 16.31 -6.61
C ARG A 276 -6.05 15.43 -6.71
N ASP A 277 -5.93 14.31 -7.40
CA ASP A 277 -7.03 13.40 -7.65
C ASP A 277 -7.47 12.67 -6.37
N ASP A 278 -8.65 12.08 -6.42
CA ASP A 278 -9.19 11.24 -5.35
C ASP A 278 -9.87 9.98 -5.88
N LEU A 279 -9.92 8.95 -5.04
CA LEU A 279 -10.80 7.80 -5.19
C LEU A 279 -12.00 8.02 -4.25
N GLU A 280 -13.11 8.51 -4.77
CA GLU A 280 -14.34 8.64 -3.99
C GLU A 280 -14.95 7.26 -3.76
N LEU A 281 -15.07 6.89 -2.50
CA LEU A 281 -15.78 5.68 -2.08
C LEU A 281 -17.23 6.06 -1.84
N ARG A 282 -18.16 5.43 -2.55
CA ARG A 282 -19.59 5.68 -2.41
C ARG A 282 -20.29 4.50 -1.78
N LEU A 283 -21.26 4.79 -0.95
CA LEU A 283 -22.18 3.83 -0.34
C LEU A 283 -23.60 4.25 -0.69
N GLY A 284 -24.29 3.47 -1.53
CA GLY A 284 -25.53 3.88 -2.12
C GLY A 284 -25.40 5.19 -2.90
N PRO A 285 -26.31 6.17 -2.71
CA PRO A 285 -26.31 7.41 -3.50
C PRO A 285 -25.25 8.43 -3.07
N GLY A 286 -24.60 8.26 -1.89
CA GLY A 286 -23.74 9.25 -1.29
C GLY A 286 -22.29 8.81 -1.10
N PRO A 287 -21.38 9.74 -0.72
CA PRO A 287 -20.01 9.41 -0.36
C PRO A 287 -19.97 8.64 0.97
N ALA A 288 -19.10 7.65 1.08
CA ALA A 288 -18.91 6.92 2.34
C ALA A 288 -18.27 7.82 3.43
N LYS A 289 -17.36 8.72 3.04
CA LYS A 289 -16.70 9.64 3.98
C LYS A 289 -17.72 10.58 4.63
N GLY A 290 -17.81 10.53 5.96
CA GLY A 290 -18.70 11.35 6.75
C GLY A 290 -20.12 10.78 6.94
N TYR A 291 -20.51 9.76 6.18
CA TYR A 291 -21.84 9.16 6.24
C TYR A 291 -21.83 7.69 6.68
N ALA A 292 -20.82 6.93 6.28
CA ALA A 292 -20.70 5.53 6.69
C ALA A 292 -20.53 5.39 8.20
N SER A 293 -21.27 4.49 8.80
CA SER A 293 -21.10 4.07 10.20
C SER A 293 -19.70 3.52 10.44
N HIS A 294 -19.34 3.30 11.72
CA HIS A 294 -18.06 2.67 12.04
C HIS A 294 -17.94 1.27 11.43
N GLY A 295 -18.99 0.46 11.52
CA GLY A 295 -19.02 -0.88 10.95
C GLY A 295 -18.92 -0.87 9.43
N GLU A 296 -19.65 -0.01 8.73
CA GLU A 296 -19.56 0.13 7.27
C GLU A 296 -18.19 0.63 6.80
N SER A 297 -17.58 1.54 7.57
CA SER A 297 -16.20 2.00 7.27
C SER A 297 -15.20 0.85 7.35
N TRP A 298 -15.30 -0.01 8.38
CA TRP A 298 -14.47 -1.22 8.48
C TRP A 298 -14.75 -2.22 7.36
N ALA A 299 -16.04 -2.45 7.05
CA ALA A 299 -16.42 -3.34 5.96
C ALA A 299 -15.86 -2.86 4.62
N LEU A 300 -15.90 -1.56 4.36
CA LEU A 300 -15.40 -0.98 3.11
C LEU A 300 -13.87 -1.03 3.02
N ALA A 301 -13.16 -0.74 4.11
CA ALA A 301 -11.71 -0.89 4.17
C ALA A 301 -11.29 -2.35 3.93
N LEU A 302 -11.97 -3.30 4.59
CA LEU A 302 -11.76 -4.72 4.40
C LEU A 302 -12.05 -5.15 2.94
N ALA A 303 -13.15 -4.68 2.35
CA ALA A 303 -13.52 -4.99 0.97
C ALA A 303 -12.48 -4.50 -0.04
N LEU A 304 -11.91 -3.30 0.16
CA LEU A 304 -10.83 -2.78 -0.68
C LEU A 304 -9.56 -3.64 -0.61
N ARG A 305 -9.19 -4.11 0.60
CA ARG A 305 -8.04 -5.00 0.76
C ARG A 305 -8.29 -6.40 0.16
N LEU A 306 -9.48 -6.96 0.36
CA LEU A 306 -9.88 -8.22 -0.28
C LEU A 306 -9.90 -8.09 -1.81
N ALA A 307 -10.40 -6.99 -2.35
CA ALA A 307 -10.35 -6.69 -3.78
C ALA A 307 -8.90 -6.61 -4.29
N SER A 308 -8.02 -5.93 -3.56
CA SER A 308 -6.58 -5.86 -3.88
C SER A 308 -5.96 -7.26 -3.95
N TYR A 309 -6.27 -8.13 -2.99
CA TYR A 309 -5.82 -9.51 -2.99
C TYR A 309 -6.31 -10.27 -4.21
N ARG A 310 -7.62 -10.18 -4.52
CA ARG A 310 -8.22 -10.84 -5.70
C ARG A 310 -7.59 -10.38 -7.01
N VAL A 311 -7.37 -9.07 -7.18
CA VAL A 311 -6.72 -8.49 -8.37
C VAL A 311 -5.30 -9.01 -8.53
N LEU A 312 -4.50 -9.05 -7.46
CA LEU A 312 -3.13 -9.57 -7.51
C LEU A 312 -3.07 -11.07 -7.79
N CYS A 313 -4.01 -11.86 -7.24
CA CYS A 313 -4.13 -13.28 -7.55
C CYS A 313 -4.47 -13.53 -9.02
N ALA A 314 -5.36 -12.73 -9.60
CA ALA A 314 -5.75 -12.84 -11.01
C ALA A 314 -4.57 -12.59 -11.97
N ASP A 315 -3.58 -11.80 -11.55
CA ASP A 315 -2.32 -11.59 -12.30
C ASP A 315 -1.33 -12.78 -12.19
N GLY A 316 -1.71 -13.86 -11.54
CA GLY A 316 -0.93 -15.11 -11.45
C GLY A 316 0.20 -15.10 -10.41
N ALA A 317 0.20 -14.16 -9.48
CA ALA A 317 1.14 -14.13 -8.37
C ALA A 317 0.39 -13.81 -7.07
N GLU A 318 0.04 -14.85 -6.33
CA GLU A 318 -0.64 -14.72 -5.05
C GLU A 318 0.26 -13.99 -4.04
N PRO A 319 -0.21 -12.86 -3.47
CA PRO A 319 0.57 -12.09 -2.50
C PRO A 319 0.56 -12.76 -1.12
N VAL A 320 1.57 -12.47 -0.30
CA VAL A 320 1.55 -12.80 1.13
C VAL A 320 0.50 -11.95 1.83
N LEU A 321 -0.42 -12.58 2.54
CA LEU A 321 -1.38 -11.87 3.40
C LEU A 321 -0.74 -11.51 4.73
N VAL A 322 -0.89 -10.27 5.15
CA VAL A 322 -0.44 -9.78 6.46
C VAL A 322 -1.64 -9.24 7.21
N LEU A 323 -1.95 -9.84 8.37
CA LEU A 323 -3.10 -9.52 9.20
C LEU A 323 -2.57 -8.98 10.54
N ASP A 324 -2.43 -7.66 10.64
CA ASP A 324 -1.83 -7.01 11.81
C ASP A 324 -2.89 -6.54 12.81
N ASP A 325 -3.02 -7.26 13.92
CA ASP A 325 -3.98 -7.03 15.03
C ASP A 325 -5.45 -6.80 14.58
N VAL A 326 -5.79 -7.22 13.34
CA VAL A 326 -7.07 -6.89 12.70
C VAL A 326 -8.26 -7.61 13.33
N PHE A 327 -8.06 -8.82 13.85
CA PHE A 327 -9.15 -9.62 14.40
C PHE A 327 -9.79 -9.04 15.66
N ALA A 328 -9.06 -8.24 16.43
CA ALA A 328 -9.59 -7.56 17.61
C ALA A 328 -10.62 -6.47 17.24
N GLU A 329 -10.54 -5.91 16.03
CA GLU A 329 -11.39 -4.81 15.56
C GLU A 329 -12.62 -5.28 14.76
N LEU A 330 -12.69 -6.56 14.41
CA LEU A 330 -13.73 -7.10 13.55
C LEU A 330 -14.82 -7.85 14.35
N ASP A 331 -16.07 -7.65 13.95
CA ASP A 331 -17.18 -8.50 14.39
C ASP A 331 -17.07 -9.93 13.83
N ASP A 332 -17.85 -10.85 14.34
CA ASP A 332 -17.81 -12.28 14.00
C ASP A 332 -18.03 -12.55 12.51
N ARG A 333 -18.81 -11.73 11.82
CA ARG A 333 -19.06 -11.90 10.39
C ARG A 333 -17.84 -11.54 9.57
N ARG A 334 -17.28 -10.35 9.79
CA ARG A 334 -16.09 -9.86 9.09
C ARG A 334 -14.88 -10.73 9.41
N ARG A 335 -14.77 -11.16 10.67
CA ARG A 335 -13.75 -12.10 11.13
C ARG A 335 -13.81 -13.41 10.34
N ARG A 336 -15.01 -14.00 10.17
CA ARG A 336 -15.19 -15.22 9.35
C ARG A 336 -14.90 -15.01 7.88
N ALA A 337 -15.32 -13.89 7.29
CA ALA A 337 -15.05 -13.60 5.88
C ALA A 337 -13.54 -13.49 5.62
N LEU A 338 -12.80 -12.73 6.45
CA LEU A 338 -11.35 -12.60 6.34
C LEU A 338 -10.64 -13.93 6.58
N ALA A 339 -11.03 -14.69 7.61
CA ALA A 339 -10.48 -16.00 7.91
C ALA A 339 -10.69 -16.99 6.75
N GLY A 340 -11.85 -16.95 6.10
CA GLY A 340 -12.15 -17.80 4.95
C GLY A 340 -11.27 -17.52 3.73
N VAL A 341 -10.87 -16.27 3.50
CA VAL A 341 -9.87 -15.92 2.45
C VAL A 341 -8.48 -16.35 2.89
N ALA A 342 -8.09 -16.00 4.11
CA ALA A 342 -6.78 -16.28 4.65
C ALA A 342 -6.47 -17.79 4.74
N ALA A 343 -7.46 -18.63 5.08
CA ALA A 343 -7.30 -20.07 5.16
C ALA A 343 -6.94 -20.75 3.80
N ARG A 344 -7.20 -20.06 2.68
CA ARG A 344 -6.89 -20.56 1.32
C ARG A 344 -5.63 -19.95 0.73
N ALA A 345 -5.06 -18.94 1.38
CA ALA A 345 -3.87 -18.25 0.90
C ALA A 345 -2.60 -19.10 1.02
N GLU A 346 -1.68 -18.96 0.06
CA GLU A 346 -0.38 -19.68 0.08
C GLU A 346 0.41 -19.35 1.34
N GLN A 347 0.37 -18.08 1.81
CA GLN A 347 1.01 -17.68 3.06
C GLN A 347 0.27 -16.54 3.74
N VAL A 348 0.11 -16.66 5.05
CA VAL A 348 -0.51 -15.65 5.92
C VAL A 348 0.38 -15.38 7.13
N LEU A 349 0.65 -14.13 7.41
CA LEU A 349 1.29 -13.68 8.63
C LEU A 349 0.25 -12.97 9.50
N VAL A 350 0.01 -13.46 10.70
CA VAL A 350 -0.96 -12.90 11.64
C VAL A 350 -0.23 -12.38 12.87
N THR A 351 -0.56 -11.19 13.34
CA THR A 351 -0.17 -10.75 14.68
C THR A 351 -1.39 -10.76 15.61
N ALA A 352 -1.19 -11.17 16.84
CA ALA A 352 -2.22 -11.17 17.86
C ALA A 352 -1.62 -10.93 19.27
N ALA A 353 -2.38 -10.29 20.14
CA ALA A 353 -1.97 -10.10 21.54
C ALA A 353 -2.01 -11.43 22.30
N VAL A 354 -3.06 -12.20 22.07
CA VAL A 354 -3.26 -13.55 22.60
C VAL A 354 -3.66 -14.50 21.47
N ALA A 355 -3.31 -15.75 21.62
CA ALA A 355 -3.57 -16.77 20.58
C ALA A 355 -5.07 -17.00 20.30
N ASP A 356 -5.92 -16.75 21.29
CA ASP A 356 -7.37 -16.98 21.20
C ASP A 356 -8.08 -15.89 20.37
N ASP A 357 -7.44 -14.74 20.11
CA ASP A 357 -7.97 -13.73 19.21
C ASP A 357 -7.96 -14.20 17.74
N VAL A 358 -7.13 -15.20 17.41
CA VAL A 358 -7.01 -15.72 16.06
C VAL A 358 -8.07 -16.80 15.81
N PRO A 359 -8.90 -16.68 14.74
CA PRO A 359 -9.90 -17.67 14.40
C PRO A 359 -9.35 -19.09 14.32
N ALA A 360 -10.12 -20.07 14.79
CA ALA A 360 -9.71 -21.48 14.81
C ALA A 360 -9.34 -22.03 13.42
N ASP A 361 -9.93 -21.48 12.36
CA ASP A 361 -9.67 -21.86 10.96
C ASP A 361 -8.29 -21.38 10.47
N LEU A 362 -7.65 -20.43 11.18
CA LEU A 362 -6.31 -19.92 10.89
C LEU A 362 -5.25 -20.53 11.81
N ARG A 363 -5.41 -21.80 12.15
CA ARG A 363 -4.39 -22.51 12.92
C ARG A 363 -3.14 -22.73 12.05
N GLY A 364 -1.99 -22.35 12.60
CA GLY A 364 -0.71 -22.42 11.91
C GLY A 364 0.46 -22.51 12.90
N VAL A 365 1.65 -22.28 12.37
CA VAL A 365 2.87 -22.21 13.17
C VAL A 365 2.81 -20.98 14.05
N ARG A 366 3.10 -21.13 15.35
CA ARG A 366 3.15 -20.02 16.30
C ARG A 366 4.58 -19.59 16.57
N PHE A 367 4.72 -18.27 16.70
CA PHE A 367 5.94 -17.61 17.12
C PHE A 367 5.64 -16.79 18.39
N ALA A 368 6.26 -17.18 19.50
CA ALA A 368 6.22 -16.36 20.72
C ALA A 368 7.13 -15.14 20.53
N VAL A 369 6.56 -13.96 20.65
CA VAL A 369 7.27 -12.68 20.55
C VAL A 369 7.36 -12.06 21.93
N SER A 370 8.59 -11.82 22.39
CA SER A 370 8.90 -11.20 23.68
C SER A 370 9.86 -10.02 23.49
N GLY A 371 10.08 -9.22 24.55
CA GLY A 371 10.99 -8.07 24.47
C GLY A 371 12.43 -8.48 24.20
N GLY A 372 12.79 -8.61 22.93
CA GLY A 372 14.14 -8.93 22.47
C GLY A 372 14.31 -10.27 21.76
N GLY A 373 13.25 -11.10 21.64
CA GLY A 373 13.35 -12.39 20.95
C GLY A 373 12.06 -12.84 20.27
N VAL A 374 12.23 -13.63 19.21
CA VAL A 374 11.17 -14.37 18.53
C VAL A 374 11.55 -15.83 18.54
N ALA A 375 10.67 -16.69 19.04
CA ALA A 375 10.89 -18.12 19.09
C ALA A 375 9.71 -18.86 18.47
N ARG A 376 10.02 -19.82 17.59
CA ARG A 376 9.02 -20.74 17.05
C ARG A 376 8.56 -21.68 18.16
N GLU A 377 7.24 -21.74 18.41
CA GLU A 377 6.69 -22.68 19.38
C GLU A 377 6.72 -24.10 18.81
N PRO A 378 6.97 -25.12 19.65
CA PRO A 378 6.84 -26.51 19.22
C PRO A 378 5.42 -26.79 18.72
N ALA A 379 5.30 -27.63 17.70
CA ALA A 379 3.98 -28.11 17.24
C ALA A 379 3.26 -28.82 18.40
N ASP A 380 2.07 -28.35 18.77
CA ASP A 380 1.24 -28.99 19.80
C ASP A 380 0.63 -30.29 19.21
N PRO A 381 1.05 -31.47 19.63
CA PRO A 381 0.56 -32.74 19.06
C PRO A 381 -0.94 -32.94 19.27
N ALA A 382 -1.53 -32.36 20.32
CA ALA A 382 -2.96 -32.49 20.60
C ALA A 382 -3.85 -31.67 19.63
N ARG A 383 -3.28 -30.67 18.93
CA ARG A 383 -4.00 -29.79 18.01
C ARG A 383 -4.04 -30.31 16.57
N ASN A 384 -3.16 -31.23 16.20
CA ASN A 384 -3.11 -31.83 14.85
C ASN A 384 -4.06 -33.02 14.66
N ALA A 385 -4.61 -33.58 15.74
CA ALA A 385 -5.40 -34.82 15.69
C ALA A 385 -6.84 -34.63 15.12
N THR A 386 -7.30 -33.42 14.90
CA THR A 386 -8.68 -33.15 14.40
C THR A 386 -8.78 -33.01 12.88
N SER A 387 -7.68 -33.13 12.14
CA SER A 387 -7.65 -32.94 10.68
C SER A 387 -7.76 -34.23 9.85
N THR A 388 -7.80 -35.42 10.48
CA THR A 388 -7.68 -36.71 9.76
C THR A 388 -8.99 -37.51 9.68
N THR A 389 -10.15 -36.86 9.82
CA THR A 389 -11.43 -37.55 9.60
C THR A 389 -12.28 -36.78 8.61
N ARG A 390 -12.04 -37.00 7.31
CA ARG A 390 -13.08 -36.90 6.28
C ARG A 390 -13.07 -38.19 5.48
N PRO A 391 -14.22 -38.88 5.40
CA PRO A 391 -14.43 -40.01 4.48
C PRO A 391 -14.51 -39.49 3.04
#